data_4adf9c170f08a6c3d3645e5b4686159c
#
_entry.id   4adf9c170f08a6c3d3645e5b4686159c
#
_cell.length_a   1.000
_cell.length_b   1.000
_cell.length_c   1.000
_cell.angle_alpha   90.00
_cell.angle_beta   90.00
_cell.angle_gamma   90.00
#
_symmetry.space_group_name_H-M   'P 1'
#
loop_
_entity.id
_entity.type
_entity.pdbx_description
1 polymer ?
#
loop_
_entity_poly.entity_id
_entity_poly.type
_entity_poly.pdbx_seq_one_letter_code
_entity_poly.pdbx_strand_id
1 'polypeptide(L)'
;MIRIGCTTFSEHGSLVQRKTSKLFEYASVFPVVELDTSYHYLPKEKDVRNWLTQVPDNFRFILKVHQSVTTQGDLPEGMSMAEALTAFKQAIQPMVDAGRLYCLLAQFPNRFKCTKESVAYLDEVRQWFAAYPVAIELRDNSWYQPEFRSSMQAYMRKQKFSLVIVDEPKKLSTTVPLEPLVTNPAFAVCRFHGRNDVGWTATGPDAKKNRTLYRYNEKELSELRQAVEETAAHAQEVAVIFNNNAGGDAADNARALIEAMQIDYQQLNHSQLELF
;
A
#
# COMPACT_ATOMS: atom_id res chain seq x y z
N MET A 1 -7.12 -6.88 -13.81
CA MET A 1 -5.62 -6.97 -13.94
C MET A 1 -5.00 -7.00 -12.56
N ILE A 2 -4.06 -7.92 -12.29
CA ILE A 2 -3.35 -8.02 -11.00
C ILE A 2 -1.95 -7.45 -11.17
N ARG A 3 -1.51 -6.59 -10.22
CA ARG A 3 -0.17 -6.00 -10.14
C ARG A 3 0.43 -6.35 -8.78
N ILE A 4 1.55 -7.05 -8.75
CA ILE A 4 2.24 -7.43 -7.51
C ILE A 4 3.52 -6.63 -7.38
N GLY A 5 3.80 -6.12 -6.20
CA GLY A 5 5.00 -5.35 -5.87
C GLY A 5 5.20 -5.25 -4.35
N CYS A 6 6.03 -4.32 -3.94
CA CYS A 6 6.44 -4.16 -2.55
C CYS A 6 6.29 -2.72 -2.08
N THR A 7 6.31 -2.54 -0.76
CA THR A 7 6.53 -1.24 -0.14
C THR A 7 7.98 -0.85 -0.36
N THR A 8 8.22 0.38 -0.78
CA THR A 8 9.49 0.96 -1.21
C THR A 8 10.15 0.22 -2.39
N PHE A 9 11.15 0.83 -2.99
CA PHE A 9 11.95 0.22 -4.07
C PHE A 9 13.43 0.08 -3.69
N SER A 10 13.83 0.57 -2.53
CA SER A 10 15.25 0.69 -2.14
C SER A 10 15.73 -0.33 -1.11
N GLU A 11 14.83 -1.11 -0.53
CA GLU A 11 15.10 -2.02 0.60
C GLU A 11 15.22 -3.50 0.19
N HIS A 12 15.23 -3.78 -1.12
CA HIS A 12 15.22 -5.13 -1.67
C HIS A 12 16.58 -5.50 -2.24
N GLY A 13 17.49 -5.96 -1.38
CA GLY A 13 18.87 -6.30 -1.76
C GLY A 13 19.01 -7.41 -2.81
N SER A 14 18.00 -8.29 -2.93
CA SER A 14 17.93 -9.33 -3.98
C SER A 14 17.59 -8.77 -5.37
N LEU A 15 17.07 -7.54 -5.45
CA LEU A 15 16.65 -6.90 -6.71
C LEU A 15 17.58 -5.78 -7.13
N VAL A 16 18.08 -5.03 -6.16
CA VAL A 16 18.75 -3.75 -6.37
C VAL A 16 20.24 -3.90 -6.13
N GLN A 17 20.99 -4.07 -7.19
CA GLN A 17 22.45 -4.23 -7.12
C GLN A 17 23.19 -2.89 -7.22
N ARG A 18 22.58 -1.85 -7.77
CA ARG A 18 23.19 -0.53 -8.01
C ARG A 18 22.71 0.51 -7.00
N LYS A 19 23.62 1.38 -6.56
CA LYS A 19 23.28 2.47 -5.64
C LYS A 19 22.42 3.59 -6.26
N THR A 20 22.47 3.75 -7.57
CA THR A 20 21.94 4.96 -8.28
C THR A 20 20.68 4.75 -9.12
N SER A 21 20.30 3.52 -9.44
CA SER A 21 19.17 3.24 -10.36
C SER A 21 18.13 2.31 -9.74
N LYS A 22 17.91 2.43 -8.45
CA LYS A 22 17.10 1.49 -7.67
C LYS A 22 15.67 1.33 -8.18
N LEU A 23 14.98 2.43 -8.51
CA LEU A 23 13.62 2.36 -9.02
C LEU A 23 13.56 1.77 -10.43
N PHE A 24 14.55 2.08 -11.27
CA PHE A 24 14.65 1.48 -12.61
C PHE A 24 14.81 -0.05 -12.53
N GLU A 25 15.71 -0.54 -11.66
CA GLU A 25 15.93 -1.97 -11.43
C GLU A 25 14.69 -2.64 -10.81
N TYR A 26 14.04 -1.99 -9.86
CA TYR A 26 12.79 -2.45 -9.27
C TYR A 26 11.70 -2.63 -10.35
N ALA A 27 11.57 -1.66 -11.25
CA ALA A 27 10.59 -1.65 -12.32
C ALA A 27 10.92 -2.64 -13.47
N SER A 28 12.08 -3.31 -13.44
CA SER A 28 12.36 -4.45 -14.32
C SER A 28 11.77 -5.78 -13.81
N VAL A 29 11.24 -5.78 -12.58
CA VAL A 29 10.67 -6.99 -11.95
C VAL A 29 9.21 -6.80 -11.59
N PHE A 30 8.83 -5.63 -11.09
CA PHE A 30 7.51 -5.35 -10.57
C PHE A 30 6.84 -4.18 -11.29
N PRO A 31 5.51 -4.26 -11.57
CA PRO A 31 4.76 -3.22 -12.28
C PRO A 31 4.13 -2.17 -11.36
N VAL A 32 4.32 -2.26 -10.05
CA VAL A 32 3.73 -1.36 -9.05
C VAL A 32 4.66 -1.22 -7.85
N VAL A 33 4.68 -0.03 -7.26
CA VAL A 33 5.38 0.24 -5.99
C VAL A 33 4.50 1.08 -5.07
N GLU A 34 4.58 0.82 -3.77
CA GLU A 34 4.07 1.72 -2.74
C GLU A 34 5.20 2.61 -2.23
N LEU A 35 4.98 3.92 -2.21
CA LEU A 35 5.95 4.90 -1.74
C LEU A 35 5.56 5.42 -0.35
N ASP A 36 6.37 5.08 0.65
CA ASP A 36 6.23 5.56 2.03
C ASP A 36 6.92 6.92 2.27
N THR A 37 7.74 7.40 1.34
CA THR A 37 8.45 8.68 1.46
C THR A 37 7.48 9.83 1.70
N SER A 38 6.34 9.85 1.00
CA SER A 38 5.30 10.87 1.12
C SER A 38 4.55 10.85 2.47
N TYR A 39 4.69 9.80 3.25
CA TYR A 39 4.16 9.71 4.61
C TYR A 39 4.92 10.60 5.59
N HIS A 40 6.23 10.68 5.47
CA HIS A 40 7.10 11.46 6.37
C HIS A 40 7.35 12.89 5.88
N TYR A 41 7.38 13.09 4.57
CA TYR A 41 7.71 14.38 3.96
C TYR A 41 6.79 14.62 2.76
N LEU A 42 6.34 15.85 2.59
CA LEU A 42 5.64 16.23 1.36
C LEU A 42 6.59 16.05 0.16
N PRO A 43 6.19 15.29 -0.87
CA PRO A 43 7.02 15.11 -2.05
C PRO A 43 7.22 16.46 -2.75
N LYS A 44 8.30 16.57 -3.52
CA LYS A 44 8.52 17.71 -4.41
C LYS A 44 8.19 17.27 -5.84
N GLU A 45 7.62 18.14 -6.63
CA GLU A 45 7.27 17.86 -8.02
C GLU A 45 8.45 17.31 -8.83
N LYS A 46 9.67 17.85 -8.61
CA LYS A 46 10.90 17.36 -9.26
C LYS A 46 11.19 15.90 -8.95
N ASP A 47 10.89 15.43 -7.73
CA ASP A 47 11.13 14.05 -7.32
C ASP A 47 10.11 13.11 -8.00
N VAL A 48 8.85 13.56 -8.09
CA VAL A 48 7.79 12.85 -8.80
C VAL A 48 8.12 12.72 -10.30
N ARG A 49 8.56 13.80 -10.94
CA ARG A 49 9.02 13.77 -12.35
C ARG A 49 10.20 12.83 -12.53
N ASN A 50 11.17 12.83 -11.62
CA ASN A 50 12.30 11.92 -11.66
C ASN A 50 11.88 10.44 -11.48
N TRP A 51 10.87 10.14 -10.65
CA TRP A 51 10.34 8.77 -10.56
C TRP A 51 9.71 8.34 -11.89
N LEU A 52 8.95 9.21 -12.53
CA LEU A 52 8.29 8.91 -13.80
C LEU A 52 9.27 8.59 -14.94
N THR A 53 10.45 9.21 -14.95
CA THR A 53 11.48 8.92 -16.00
C THR A 53 12.18 7.58 -15.80
N GLN A 54 12.04 6.93 -14.65
CA GLN A 54 12.72 5.67 -14.34
C GLN A 54 11.87 4.43 -14.57
N VAL A 55 10.60 4.60 -14.93
CA VAL A 55 9.64 3.49 -15.02
C VAL A 55 8.90 3.48 -16.36
N PRO A 56 8.46 2.31 -16.83
CA PRO A 56 7.72 2.20 -18.09
C PRO A 56 6.29 2.73 -17.96
N ASP A 57 5.61 2.93 -19.09
CA ASP A 57 4.30 3.59 -19.16
C ASP A 57 3.18 2.86 -18.43
N ASN A 58 3.25 1.58 -18.30
CA ASN A 58 2.28 0.75 -17.59
C ASN A 58 2.54 0.64 -16.07
N PHE A 59 3.64 1.20 -15.57
CA PHE A 59 3.99 1.16 -14.15
C PHE A 59 3.02 2.02 -13.31
N ARG A 60 2.72 1.60 -12.09
CA ARG A 60 1.80 2.31 -11.19
C ARG A 60 2.44 2.59 -9.84
N PHE A 61 2.03 3.72 -9.25
CA PHE A 61 2.46 4.16 -7.93
C PHE A 61 1.27 4.19 -6.97
N ILE A 62 1.44 3.62 -5.80
CA ILE A 62 0.60 3.87 -4.63
C ILE A 62 1.36 4.89 -3.77
N LEU A 63 0.74 6.01 -3.47
CA LEU A 63 1.34 7.03 -2.61
C LEU A 63 0.66 7.04 -1.25
N LYS A 64 1.43 6.79 -0.21
CA LYS A 64 0.93 6.93 1.16
C LYS A 64 0.75 8.42 1.48
N VAL A 65 -0.42 8.82 1.93
CA VAL A 65 -0.68 10.20 2.31
C VAL A 65 0.18 10.60 3.52
N HIS A 66 0.41 11.90 3.69
CA HIS A 66 1.21 12.40 4.81
C HIS A 66 0.61 11.98 6.16
N GLN A 67 1.47 11.70 7.14
CA GLN A 67 1.09 11.20 8.48
C GLN A 67 0.05 12.06 9.22
N SER A 68 0.04 13.39 8.98
CA SER A 68 -0.96 14.29 9.55
C SER A 68 -2.38 13.98 9.09
N VAL A 69 -2.56 13.53 7.85
CA VAL A 69 -3.86 13.14 7.29
C VAL A 69 -4.44 11.91 7.99
N THR A 70 -3.60 11.04 8.51
CA THR A 70 -4.02 9.81 9.21
C THR A 70 -3.84 9.87 10.71
N THR A 71 -3.74 11.09 11.26
CA THR A 71 -3.62 11.37 12.70
C THR A 71 -2.40 10.72 13.38
N GLN A 72 -1.34 10.42 12.62
CA GLN A 72 -0.17 9.70 13.12
C GLN A 72 1.06 10.61 13.35
N GLY A 73 0.97 11.87 12.96
CA GLY A 73 2.03 12.83 13.15
C GLY A 73 1.55 14.26 12.91
N ASP A 74 2.44 15.19 13.17
CA ASP A 74 2.17 16.61 13.03
C ASP A 74 2.16 17.06 11.57
N LEU A 75 1.57 18.21 11.31
CA LEU A 75 1.69 18.93 10.04
C LEU A 75 3.15 19.34 9.82
N PRO A 76 3.58 19.51 8.57
CA PRO A 76 4.84 20.14 8.29
C PRO A 76 4.92 21.53 8.96
N GLU A 77 6.10 21.89 9.44
CA GLU A 77 6.33 23.12 10.19
C GLU A 77 5.79 24.35 9.45
N GLY A 78 5.02 25.16 10.14
CA GLY A 78 4.44 26.40 9.61
C GLY A 78 3.28 26.22 8.63
N MET A 79 2.79 25.00 8.40
CA MET A 79 1.69 24.75 7.46
C MET A 79 0.38 24.42 8.17
N SER A 80 -0.71 24.93 7.64
CA SER A 80 -2.06 24.44 7.90
C SER A 80 -2.34 23.15 7.11
N MET A 81 -3.39 22.38 7.47
CA MET A 81 -3.82 21.22 6.72
C MET A 81 -4.15 21.57 5.26
N ALA A 82 -4.79 22.70 5.02
CA ALA A 82 -5.14 23.13 3.65
C ALA A 82 -3.89 23.41 2.79
N GLU A 83 -2.88 24.04 3.35
CA GLU A 83 -1.60 24.28 2.66
C GLU A 83 -0.84 22.99 2.39
N ALA A 84 -0.76 22.09 3.37
CA ALA A 84 -0.10 20.80 3.21
C ALA A 84 -0.79 19.92 2.13
N LEU A 85 -2.13 19.89 2.12
CA LEU A 85 -2.91 19.17 1.10
C LEU A 85 -2.72 19.79 -0.29
N THR A 86 -2.66 21.12 -0.38
CA THR A 86 -2.44 21.83 -1.64
C THR A 86 -1.05 21.51 -2.18
N ALA A 87 -0.01 21.64 -1.35
CA ALA A 87 1.37 21.32 -1.73
C ALA A 87 1.52 19.85 -2.16
N PHE A 88 0.91 18.91 -1.41
CA PHE A 88 0.91 17.49 -1.76
C PHE A 88 0.29 17.25 -3.14
N LYS A 89 -0.91 17.76 -3.38
CA LYS A 89 -1.63 17.59 -4.65
C LYS A 89 -0.86 18.19 -5.84
N GLN A 90 -0.30 19.38 -5.68
CA GLN A 90 0.54 20.03 -6.71
C GLN A 90 1.76 19.16 -7.04
N ALA A 91 2.44 18.65 -6.01
CA ALA A 91 3.63 17.83 -6.21
C ALA A 91 3.36 16.53 -6.98
N ILE A 92 2.20 15.88 -6.73
CA ILE A 92 1.85 14.61 -7.39
C ILE A 92 1.13 14.79 -8.74
N GLN A 93 0.76 16.01 -9.11
CA GLN A 93 0.01 16.28 -10.34
C GLN A 93 0.65 15.68 -11.59
N PRO A 94 1.98 15.73 -11.82
CA PRO A 94 2.61 15.06 -12.97
C PRO A 94 2.34 13.55 -13.03
N MET A 95 2.24 12.88 -11.87
CA MET A 95 1.94 11.44 -11.80
C MET A 95 0.48 11.17 -12.15
N VAL A 96 -0.42 12.06 -11.75
CA VAL A 96 -1.85 12.00 -12.07
C VAL A 96 -2.05 12.22 -13.57
N ASP A 97 -1.45 13.27 -14.13
CA ASP A 97 -1.56 13.62 -15.56
C ASP A 97 -1.01 12.51 -16.47
N ALA A 98 0.05 11.84 -16.03
CA ALA A 98 0.61 10.69 -16.73
C ALA A 98 -0.22 9.39 -16.57
N GLY A 99 -1.31 9.39 -15.77
CA GLY A 99 -2.11 8.20 -15.49
C GLY A 99 -1.36 7.12 -14.71
N ARG A 100 -0.32 7.52 -13.92
CA ARG A 100 0.55 6.58 -13.19
C ARG A 100 0.17 6.41 -11.71
N LEU A 101 -0.68 7.27 -11.16
CA LEU A 101 -1.20 7.12 -9.81
C LEU A 101 -2.21 5.97 -9.78
N TYR A 102 -1.88 4.88 -9.06
CA TYR A 102 -2.83 3.82 -8.79
C TYR A 102 -3.86 4.28 -7.76
N CYS A 103 -3.41 4.69 -6.60
CA CYS A 103 -4.25 5.32 -5.57
C CYS A 103 -3.41 6.06 -4.51
N LEU A 104 -4.09 6.88 -3.73
CA LEU A 104 -3.60 7.38 -2.46
C LEU A 104 -3.94 6.36 -1.36
N LEU A 105 -2.97 6.02 -0.52
CA LEU A 105 -3.15 5.10 0.61
C LEU A 105 -3.24 5.90 1.92
N ALA A 106 -4.38 5.87 2.56
CA ALA A 106 -4.58 6.42 3.91
C ALA A 106 -4.67 5.27 4.92
N GLN A 107 -3.53 4.96 5.57
CA GLN A 107 -3.44 3.94 6.61
C GLN A 107 -3.64 4.59 7.98
N PHE A 108 -4.68 4.21 8.69
CA PHE A 108 -5.00 4.69 10.03
C PHE A 108 -4.39 3.80 11.13
N PRO A 109 -3.96 4.38 12.26
CA PRO A 109 -3.37 3.62 13.37
C PRO A 109 -4.43 2.86 14.18
N ASN A 110 -3.99 1.92 15.02
CA ASN A 110 -4.87 1.12 15.90
C ASN A 110 -5.72 1.96 16.86
N ARG A 111 -5.32 3.20 17.19
CA ARG A 111 -6.15 4.10 18.01
C ARG A 111 -7.35 4.69 17.25
N PHE A 112 -7.38 4.56 15.93
CA PHE A 112 -8.49 5.02 15.08
C PHE A 112 -9.60 3.95 15.08
N LYS A 113 -10.39 3.96 16.14
CA LYS A 113 -11.47 2.99 16.38
C LYS A 113 -12.74 3.34 15.62
N CYS A 114 -13.66 2.38 15.48
CA CYS A 114 -14.97 2.57 14.87
C CYS A 114 -15.87 3.42 15.78
N THR A 115 -15.80 4.73 15.63
CA THR A 115 -16.62 5.71 16.35
C THR A 115 -17.27 6.68 15.38
N LYS A 116 -18.27 7.44 15.84
CA LYS A 116 -18.92 8.47 15.01
C LYS A 116 -17.94 9.55 14.57
N GLU A 117 -17.01 9.92 15.43
CA GLU A 117 -15.96 10.90 15.15
C GLU A 117 -14.99 10.40 14.07
N SER A 118 -14.61 9.13 14.14
CA SER A 118 -13.76 8.52 13.13
C SER A 118 -14.46 8.45 11.75
N VAL A 119 -15.75 8.15 11.73
CA VAL A 119 -16.53 8.15 10.47
C VAL A 119 -16.63 9.57 9.91
N ALA A 120 -16.91 10.58 10.74
CA ALA A 120 -16.92 11.99 10.32
C ALA A 120 -15.56 12.43 9.78
N TYR A 121 -14.47 11.99 10.41
CA TYR A 121 -13.12 12.27 9.92
C TYR A 121 -12.83 11.62 8.54
N LEU A 122 -13.34 10.43 8.29
CA LEU A 122 -13.24 9.81 6.96
C LEU A 122 -14.04 10.59 5.90
N ASP A 123 -15.14 11.27 6.27
CA ASP A 123 -15.85 12.19 5.37
C ASP A 123 -14.97 13.38 4.98
N GLU A 124 -14.19 13.95 5.93
CA GLU A 124 -13.21 15.00 5.62
C GLU A 124 -12.11 14.48 4.68
N VAL A 125 -11.57 13.30 4.95
CA VAL A 125 -10.57 12.65 4.06
C VAL A 125 -11.13 12.48 2.65
N ARG A 126 -12.40 12.10 2.50
CA ARG A 126 -13.04 12.00 1.20
C ARG A 126 -13.15 13.36 0.51
N GLN A 127 -13.49 14.41 1.23
CA GLN A 127 -13.55 15.77 0.70
C GLN A 127 -12.18 16.25 0.26
N TRP A 128 -11.15 16.04 1.08
CA TRP A 128 -9.77 16.43 0.76
C TRP A 128 -9.26 15.78 -0.55
N PHE A 129 -9.63 14.54 -0.79
CA PHE A 129 -9.18 13.76 -1.96
C PHE A 129 -10.33 13.39 -2.91
N ALA A 130 -11.33 14.26 -3.08
CA ALA A 130 -12.52 13.97 -3.88
C ALA A 130 -12.22 13.54 -5.32
N ALA A 131 -11.17 14.08 -5.94
CA ALA A 131 -10.77 13.79 -7.31
C ALA A 131 -9.82 12.58 -7.46
N TYR A 132 -9.43 11.93 -6.34
CA TYR A 132 -8.42 10.88 -6.35
C TYR A 132 -9.00 9.52 -5.99
N PRO A 133 -8.46 8.41 -6.56
CA PRO A 133 -8.69 7.08 -6.02
C PRO A 133 -8.03 6.96 -4.64
N VAL A 134 -8.79 6.56 -3.61
CA VAL A 134 -8.29 6.45 -2.23
C VAL A 134 -8.55 5.06 -1.69
N ALA A 135 -7.48 4.44 -1.18
CA ALA A 135 -7.53 3.21 -0.40
C ALA A 135 -7.42 3.54 1.09
N ILE A 136 -8.30 2.98 1.90
CA ILE A 136 -8.32 3.14 3.36
C ILE A 136 -7.88 1.84 4.01
N GLU A 137 -6.82 1.91 4.81
CA GLU A 137 -6.40 0.80 5.64
C GLU A 137 -6.73 1.09 7.11
N LEU A 138 -7.58 0.23 7.67
CA LEU A 138 -8.01 0.28 9.07
C LEU A 138 -7.24 -0.78 9.86
N ARG A 139 -6.60 -0.36 10.95
CA ARG A 139 -5.72 -1.23 11.76
C ARG A 139 -6.35 -1.65 13.09
N ASP A 140 -7.51 -1.12 13.46
CA ASP A 140 -8.21 -1.49 14.68
C ASP A 140 -9.34 -2.47 14.39
N ASN A 141 -9.40 -3.55 15.16
CA ASN A 141 -10.38 -4.62 14.97
C ASN A 141 -11.83 -4.18 15.26
N SER A 142 -12.05 -3.03 15.94
CA SER A 142 -13.41 -2.52 16.19
C SER A 142 -14.21 -2.30 14.91
N TRP A 143 -13.57 -1.97 13.80
CA TRP A 143 -14.22 -1.80 12.49
C TRP A 143 -14.79 -3.10 11.91
N TYR A 144 -14.25 -4.25 12.34
CA TYR A 144 -14.58 -5.58 11.82
C TYR A 144 -15.50 -6.37 12.77
N GLN A 145 -15.90 -5.77 13.89
CA GLN A 145 -16.84 -6.41 14.82
C GLN A 145 -18.21 -6.62 14.16
N PRO A 146 -18.94 -7.68 14.48
CA PRO A 146 -20.21 -8.03 13.84
C PRO A 146 -21.22 -6.88 13.78
N GLU A 147 -21.29 -6.06 14.83
CA GLU A 147 -22.21 -4.92 14.95
C GLU A 147 -21.87 -3.76 14.01
N PHE A 148 -20.60 -3.58 13.60
CA PHE A 148 -20.17 -2.45 12.79
C PHE A 148 -19.79 -2.85 11.36
N ARG A 149 -19.40 -4.11 11.14
CA ARG A 149 -18.84 -4.60 9.88
C ARG A 149 -19.68 -4.26 8.65
N SER A 150 -20.99 -4.57 8.69
CA SER A 150 -21.89 -4.31 7.55
C SER A 150 -22.03 -2.81 7.26
N SER A 151 -22.14 -1.98 8.31
CA SER A 151 -22.24 -0.54 8.18
C SER A 151 -20.95 0.08 7.65
N MET A 152 -19.80 -0.38 8.13
CA MET A 152 -18.48 0.02 7.63
C MET A 152 -18.34 -0.31 6.14
N GLN A 153 -18.67 -1.52 5.73
CA GLN A 153 -18.61 -1.92 4.32
C GLN A 153 -19.52 -1.06 3.43
N ALA A 154 -20.76 -0.82 3.86
CA ALA A 154 -21.70 0.04 3.15
C ALA A 154 -21.18 1.48 3.04
N TYR A 155 -20.59 1.99 4.11
CA TYR A 155 -19.96 3.31 4.15
C TYR A 155 -18.80 3.41 3.15
N MET A 156 -17.87 2.44 3.14
CA MET A 156 -16.73 2.43 2.22
C MET A 156 -17.20 2.42 0.75
N ARG A 157 -18.23 1.61 0.42
CA ARG A 157 -18.83 1.61 -0.92
C ARG A 157 -19.46 2.95 -1.29
N LYS A 158 -20.24 3.55 -0.38
CA LYS A 158 -20.88 4.86 -0.57
C LYS A 158 -19.84 5.94 -0.87
N GLN A 159 -18.74 5.94 -0.13
CA GLN A 159 -17.65 6.91 -0.29
C GLN A 159 -16.70 6.56 -1.46
N LYS A 160 -16.91 5.45 -2.15
CA LYS A 160 -16.02 4.94 -3.21
C LYS A 160 -14.57 4.76 -2.72
N PHE A 161 -14.37 4.45 -1.45
CA PHE A 161 -13.10 4.02 -0.92
C PHE A 161 -12.83 2.55 -1.27
N SER A 162 -11.59 2.21 -1.57
CA SER A 162 -11.13 0.83 -1.55
C SER A 162 -10.68 0.49 -0.13
N LEU A 163 -11.44 -0.34 0.59
CA LEU A 163 -10.97 -0.90 1.86
C LEU A 163 -9.80 -1.83 1.57
N VAL A 164 -8.65 -1.56 2.20
CA VAL A 164 -7.46 -2.39 2.00
C VAL A 164 -7.66 -3.76 2.65
N ILE A 165 -7.38 -4.80 1.88
CA ILE A 165 -7.37 -6.19 2.34
C ILE A 165 -5.98 -6.45 2.92
N VAL A 166 -5.90 -6.71 4.22
CA VAL A 166 -4.61 -6.87 4.91
C VAL A 166 -4.39 -8.28 5.39
N ASP A 167 -3.12 -8.73 5.38
CA ASP A 167 -2.69 -9.92 6.10
C ASP A 167 -1.78 -9.52 7.25
N GLU A 168 -2.19 -9.90 8.45
CA GLU A 168 -1.57 -9.64 9.75
C GLU A 168 -1.59 -10.92 10.59
N PRO A 169 -0.91 -10.98 11.77
CA PRO A 169 -0.96 -12.12 12.64
C PRO A 169 -2.40 -12.50 13.04
N LYS A 170 -2.80 -13.73 12.74
CA LYS A 170 -4.18 -14.21 12.92
C LYS A 170 -4.56 -14.47 14.39
N LYS A 171 -3.58 -14.63 15.28
CA LYS A 171 -3.81 -15.01 16.69
C LYS A 171 -4.00 -13.84 17.63
N LEU A 172 -3.76 -12.63 17.19
CA LEU A 172 -3.86 -11.44 18.01
C LEU A 172 -5.25 -10.81 17.88
N SER A 173 -5.89 -10.52 18.99
CA SER A 173 -7.19 -9.84 19.01
C SER A 173 -7.14 -8.36 18.57
N THR A 174 -5.94 -7.81 18.48
CA THR A 174 -5.69 -6.42 18.08
C THR A 174 -5.47 -6.23 16.59
N THR A 175 -5.32 -7.33 15.83
CA THR A 175 -5.15 -7.32 14.38
C THR A 175 -6.48 -7.46 13.67
N VAL A 176 -6.51 -7.11 12.40
CA VAL A 176 -7.71 -7.20 11.56
C VAL A 176 -7.70 -8.49 10.73
N PRO A 177 -8.85 -9.03 10.34
CA PRO A 177 -8.93 -10.28 9.59
C PRO A 177 -8.47 -10.10 8.13
N LEU A 178 -7.85 -11.14 7.56
CA LEU A 178 -7.70 -11.26 6.12
C LEU A 178 -9.06 -11.53 5.49
N GLU A 179 -9.64 -10.51 4.90
CA GLU A 179 -10.98 -10.56 4.35
C GLU A 179 -10.96 -10.00 2.92
N PRO A 180 -11.08 -10.84 1.87
CA PRO A 180 -11.04 -10.41 0.47
C PRO A 180 -12.35 -9.71 0.07
N LEU A 181 -12.63 -8.59 0.71
CA LEU A 181 -13.82 -7.77 0.52
C LEU A 181 -13.55 -6.58 -0.39
N VAL A 182 -14.14 -6.57 -1.57
CA VAL A 182 -14.08 -5.45 -2.50
C VAL A 182 -15.17 -4.42 -2.17
N THR A 183 -14.75 -3.21 -1.80
CA THR A 183 -15.66 -2.07 -1.57
C THR A 183 -15.67 -1.07 -2.73
N ASN A 184 -14.66 -1.13 -3.61
CA ASN A 184 -14.59 -0.35 -4.84
C ASN A 184 -14.28 -1.28 -6.03
N PRO A 185 -15.24 -1.53 -6.95
CA PRO A 185 -15.02 -2.45 -8.05
C PRO A 185 -14.04 -1.95 -9.11
N ALA A 186 -13.70 -0.66 -9.13
CA ALA A 186 -12.71 -0.14 -10.06
C ALA A 186 -11.28 -0.58 -9.69
N PHE A 187 -10.96 -0.63 -8.40
CA PHE A 187 -9.65 -1.06 -7.92
C PHE A 187 -9.69 -1.59 -6.49
N ALA A 188 -8.80 -2.51 -6.18
CA ALA A 188 -8.57 -3.02 -4.84
C ALA A 188 -7.07 -3.01 -4.49
N VAL A 189 -6.76 -2.97 -3.20
CA VAL A 189 -5.40 -3.03 -2.67
C VAL A 189 -5.34 -4.15 -1.63
N CYS A 190 -4.39 -5.08 -1.80
CA CYS A 190 -4.01 -6.06 -0.79
C CYS A 190 -2.65 -5.68 -0.23
N ARG A 191 -2.50 -5.68 1.10
CA ARG A 191 -1.22 -5.40 1.77
C ARG A 191 -0.87 -6.51 2.75
N PHE A 192 0.29 -7.15 2.54
CA PHE A 192 0.75 -8.29 3.31
C PHE A 192 1.91 -7.89 4.22
N HIS A 193 1.62 -7.81 5.53
CA HIS A 193 2.54 -7.25 6.54
C HIS A 193 3.39 -8.30 7.24
N GLY A 194 3.12 -9.58 7.00
CA GLY A 194 3.72 -10.69 7.73
C GLY A 194 2.92 -11.09 8.97
N ARG A 195 3.17 -12.31 9.43
CA ARG A 195 2.42 -12.95 10.54
C ARG A 195 3.31 -13.16 11.77
N ASN A 196 4.21 -12.22 12.07
CA ASN A 196 5.09 -12.29 13.22
C ASN A 196 4.38 -11.87 14.51
N ASP A 197 3.74 -12.83 15.21
CA ASP A 197 3.01 -12.58 16.46
C ASP A 197 3.86 -11.84 17.50
N VAL A 198 5.11 -12.25 17.68
CA VAL A 198 6.05 -11.65 18.64
C VAL A 198 6.43 -10.23 18.22
N GLY A 199 6.79 -10.03 16.96
CA GLY A 199 7.13 -8.72 16.42
C GLY A 199 5.98 -7.72 16.48
N TRP A 200 4.75 -8.21 16.35
CA TRP A 200 3.56 -7.37 16.39
C TRP A 200 3.23 -6.83 17.79
N THR A 201 3.58 -7.59 18.82
CA THR A 201 3.42 -7.19 20.22
C THR A 201 4.66 -6.48 20.80
N ALA A 202 5.75 -6.43 20.03
CA ALA A 202 6.98 -5.78 20.45
C ALA A 202 6.77 -4.27 20.68
N THR A 203 7.47 -3.72 21.67
CA THR A 203 7.54 -2.29 21.99
C THR A 203 8.97 -1.79 21.84
N GLY A 204 9.14 -0.46 21.84
CA GLY A 204 10.47 0.15 21.73
C GLY A 204 10.87 0.50 20.30
N PRO A 205 12.13 0.94 20.09
CA PRO A 205 12.57 1.55 18.83
C PRO A 205 12.52 0.59 17.63
N ASP A 206 12.72 -0.71 17.85
CA ASP A 206 12.70 -1.71 16.79
C ASP A 206 11.32 -2.34 16.54
N ALA A 207 10.27 -1.90 17.22
CA ALA A 207 8.94 -2.49 17.12
C ALA A 207 8.41 -2.50 15.67
N LYS A 208 8.60 -1.42 14.91
CA LYS A 208 8.20 -1.34 13.49
C LYS A 208 8.95 -2.37 12.65
N LYS A 209 10.25 -2.49 12.82
CA LYS A 209 11.10 -3.46 12.11
C LYS A 209 10.70 -4.89 12.44
N ASN A 210 10.49 -5.18 13.73
CA ASN A 210 10.11 -6.52 14.17
C ASN A 210 8.76 -6.98 13.59
N ARG A 211 7.80 -6.09 13.43
CA ARG A 211 6.49 -6.42 12.81
C ARG A 211 6.64 -6.99 11.40
N THR A 212 7.48 -6.36 10.58
CA THR A 212 7.64 -6.69 9.16
C THR A 212 8.78 -7.70 8.91
N LEU A 213 9.40 -8.22 9.97
CA LEU A 213 10.39 -9.29 9.89
C LEU A 213 9.69 -10.63 9.80
N TYR A 214 9.36 -11.03 8.58
CA TYR A 214 8.61 -12.24 8.30
C TYR A 214 8.85 -12.75 6.88
N ARG A 215 9.01 -14.07 6.73
CA ARG A 215 9.01 -14.76 5.44
C ARG A 215 7.79 -15.66 5.36
N TYR A 216 6.91 -15.41 4.40
CA TYR A 216 5.79 -16.30 4.10
C TYR A 216 6.29 -17.63 3.56
N ASN A 217 5.73 -18.74 4.08
CA ASN A 217 5.97 -20.07 3.55
C ASN A 217 4.98 -20.40 2.40
N GLU A 218 5.19 -21.55 1.73
CA GLU A 218 4.38 -21.97 0.58
C GLU A 218 2.88 -22.10 0.91
N LYS A 219 2.54 -22.64 2.08
CA LYS A 219 1.15 -22.76 2.50
C LYS A 219 0.48 -21.40 2.68
N GLU A 220 1.17 -20.47 3.31
CA GLU A 220 0.69 -19.11 3.53
C GLU A 220 0.59 -18.34 2.21
N LEU A 221 1.55 -18.51 1.30
CA LEU A 221 1.47 -17.93 -0.05
C LEU A 221 0.28 -18.50 -0.83
N SER A 222 -0.07 -19.78 -0.65
CA SER A 222 -1.27 -20.36 -1.24
C SER A 222 -2.57 -19.74 -0.68
N GLU A 223 -2.63 -19.46 0.63
CA GLU A 223 -3.75 -18.73 1.24
C GLU A 223 -3.86 -17.30 0.70
N LEU A 224 -2.74 -16.60 0.58
CA LEU A 224 -2.70 -15.24 0.03
C LEU A 224 -3.10 -15.22 -1.46
N ARG A 225 -2.64 -16.20 -2.23
CA ARG A 225 -3.05 -16.39 -3.62
C ARG A 225 -4.57 -16.50 -3.75
N GLN A 226 -5.19 -17.37 -2.96
CA GLN A 226 -6.65 -17.53 -2.96
C GLN A 226 -7.36 -16.19 -2.65
N ALA A 227 -6.90 -15.45 -1.65
CA ALA A 227 -7.48 -14.15 -1.31
C ALA A 227 -7.32 -13.12 -2.45
N VAL A 228 -6.20 -13.13 -3.17
CA VAL A 228 -5.97 -12.27 -4.34
C VAL A 228 -6.88 -12.66 -5.50
N GLU A 229 -7.02 -13.96 -5.78
CA GLU A 229 -7.90 -14.47 -6.84
C GLU A 229 -9.37 -14.11 -6.56
N GLU A 230 -9.83 -14.29 -5.32
CA GLU A 230 -11.17 -13.89 -4.88
C GLU A 230 -11.38 -12.37 -5.02
N THR A 231 -10.39 -11.56 -4.63
CA THR A 231 -10.43 -10.11 -4.82
C THR A 231 -10.51 -9.73 -6.30
N ALA A 232 -9.73 -10.39 -7.15
CA ALA A 232 -9.67 -10.12 -8.58
C ALA A 232 -10.96 -10.51 -9.33
N ALA A 233 -11.76 -11.42 -8.77
CA ALA A 233 -13.07 -11.75 -9.31
C ALA A 233 -14.08 -10.58 -9.16
N HIS A 234 -13.82 -9.63 -8.26
CA HIS A 234 -14.73 -8.54 -7.92
C HIS A 234 -14.18 -7.12 -8.16
N ALA A 235 -12.91 -6.99 -8.56
CA ALA A 235 -12.26 -5.71 -8.88
C ALA A 235 -11.63 -5.74 -10.28
N GLN A 236 -11.70 -4.63 -11.01
CA GLN A 236 -11.10 -4.49 -12.35
C GLN A 236 -9.56 -4.52 -12.28
N GLU A 237 -9.00 -3.82 -11.29
CA GLU A 237 -7.56 -3.81 -11.01
C GLU A 237 -7.31 -4.19 -9.54
N VAL A 238 -6.28 -4.99 -9.30
CA VAL A 238 -5.83 -5.36 -7.94
C VAL A 238 -4.35 -5.07 -7.82
N ALA A 239 -3.97 -4.26 -6.85
CA ALA A 239 -2.57 -4.10 -6.45
C ALA A 239 -2.30 -4.93 -5.20
N VAL A 240 -1.26 -5.75 -5.24
CA VAL A 240 -0.79 -6.57 -4.11
C VAL A 240 0.56 -6.06 -3.67
N ILE A 241 0.68 -5.63 -2.44
CA ILE A 241 1.87 -5.02 -1.87
C ILE A 241 2.41 -5.85 -0.71
N PHE A 242 3.58 -6.43 -0.89
CA PHE A 242 4.31 -7.06 0.19
C PHE A 242 5.03 -6.01 1.04
N ASN A 243 4.72 -5.98 2.33
CA ASN A 243 5.28 -5.05 3.32
C ASN A 243 6.06 -5.78 4.43
N ASN A 244 6.48 -7.01 4.21
CA ASN A 244 7.31 -7.82 5.09
C ASN A 244 8.81 -7.66 4.75
N ASN A 245 9.27 -6.40 4.68
CA ASN A 245 10.57 -6.03 4.10
C ASN A 245 11.74 -5.95 5.10
N ALA A 246 11.50 -6.06 6.42
CA ALA A 246 12.56 -5.87 7.42
C ALA A 246 13.72 -6.90 7.32
N GLY A 247 13.44 -8.11 6.82
CA GLY A 247 14.46 -9.13 6.52
C GLY A 247 14.88 -9.19 5.05
N GLY A 248 14.30 -8.33 4.19
CA GLY A 248 14.50 -8.41 2.74
C GLY A 248 13.59 -9.43 2.02
N ASP A 249 12.68 -10.07 2.75
CA ASP A 249 11.87 -11.18 2.25
C ASP A 249 10.70 -10.76 1.33
N ALA A 250 10.31 -9.49 1.34
CA ALA A 250 9.15 -9.00 0.59
C ALA A 250 9.26 -9.27 -0.92
N ALA A 251 10.42 -8.98 -1.51
CA ALA A 251 10.63 -9.18 -2.94
C ALA A 251 10.62 -10.65 -3.35
N ASP A 252 11.22 -11.52 -2.53
CA ASP A 252 11.23 -12.96 -2.79
C ASP A 252 9.81 -13.54 -2.68
N ASN A 253 9.04 -13.15 -1.66
CA ASN A 253 7.66 -13.56 -1.53
C ASN A 253 6.76 -13.02 -2.65
N ALA A 254 6.99 -11.78 -3.11
CA ALA A 254 6.27 -11.20 -4.25
C ALA A 254 6.55 -12.00 -5.53
N ARG A 255 7.81 -12.36 -5.82
CA ARG A 255 8.19 -13.21 -6.96
C ARG A 255 7.55 -14.59 -6.88
N ALA A 256 7.60 -15.23 -5.71
CA ALA A 256 6.99 -16.54 -5.51
C ALA A 256 5.47 -16.52 -5.74
N LEU A 257 4.79 -15.43 -5.34
CA LEU A 257 3.35 -15.27 -5.64
C LEU A 257 3.09 -15.05 -7.12
N ILE A 258 3.92 -14.23 -7.83
CA ILE A 258 3.84 -14.03 -9.28
C ILE A 258 3.96 -15.36 -10.01
N GLU A 259 4.97 -16.16 -9.65
CA GLU A 259 5.20 -17.50 -10.23
C GLU A 259 4.02 -18.44 -9.95
N ALA A 260 3.54 -18.52 -8.70
CA ALA A 260 2.42 -19.36 -8.31
C ALA A 260 1.11 -18.98 -9.03
N MET A 261 0.93 -17.71 -9.37
CA MET A 261 -0.23 -17.21 -10.14
C MET A 261 -0.01 -17.26 -11.66
N GLN A 262 1.16 -17.68 -12.11
CA GLN A 262 1.53 -17.73 -13.54
C GLN A 262 1.34 -16.37 -14.26
N ILE A 263 1.65 -15.28 -13.58
CA ILE A 263 1.52 -13.93 -14.14
C ILE A 263 2.81 -13.60 -14.89
N ASP A 264 2.66 -13.24 -16.18
CA ASP A 264 3.74 -12.74 -17.01
C ASP A 264 3.52 -11.25 -17.29
N TYR A 265 4.35 -10.40 -16.68
CA TYR A 265 4.28 -8.97 -16.89
C TYR A 265 5.04 -8.56 -18.15
N GLN A 266 4.32 -8.02 -19.10
CA GLN A 266 4.89 -7.43 -20.31
C GLN A 266 5.27 -5.96 -20.10
N GLN A 267 6.23 -5.46 -20.86
CA GLN A 267 6.63 -4.05 -20.88
C GLN A 267 7.19 -3.54 -19.53
N LEU A 268 7.89 -4.39 -18.78
CA LEU A 268 8.75 -3.95 -17.70
C LEU A 268 10.02 -3.29 -18.24
N ASN A 269 10.77 -2.59 -17.39
CA ASN A 269 12.11 -2.11 -17.78
C ASN A 269 13.00 -3.30 -18.18
N HIS A 270 13.83 -3.11 -19.20
CA HIS A 270 14.80 -4.12 -19.56
C HIS A 270 15.86 -4.28 -18.47
N SER A 271 16.11 -5.50 -18.04
CA SER A 271 17.24 -5.79 -17.16
C SER A 271 18.55 -5.49 -17.90
N GLN A 272 19.41 -4.63 -17.30
CA GLN A 272 20.72 -4.35 -17.91
C GLN A 272 21.72 -5.51 -17.84
N LEU A 273 21.34 -6.65 -17.25
CA LEU A 273 22.16 -7.86 -17.17
C LEU A 273 22.25 -8.63 -18.52
N GLU A 274 21.41 -8.29 -19.50
CA GLU A 274 21.39 -8.96 -20.80
C GLU A 274 22.30 -8.31 -21.85
N LEU A 275 23.14 -7.34 -21.47
CA LEU A 275 24.03 -6.61 -22.40
C LEU A 275 25.51 -7.03 -22.33
N PHE A 276 25.84 -8.16 -21.69
CA PHE A 276 27.20 -8.72 -21.68
C PHE A 276 27.20 -10.23 -21.84
#